data_13697f7d0130577b20e0a670f5e33562
#
_entry.id   13697f7d0130577b20e0a670f5e33562
#
_cell.length_a   1.000
_cell.length_b   1.000
_cell.length_c   1.000
_cell.angle_alpha   90.00
_cell.angle_beta   90.00
_cell.angle_gamma   90.00
#
_symmetry.space_group_name_H-M   'P 1'
#
loop_
_entity.id
_entity.type
_entity.pdbx_description
1 polymer ?
#
loop_
_entity_poly.entity_id
_entity_poly.type
_entity_poly.pdbx_seq_one_letter_code
_entity_poly.pdbx_strand_id
1 'polypeptide(L)'
;PAAQRSQDTDSGAGVLTPAGIRAAIKALEKETGRNRYGDFSIYEDFVSAEVMVDGSNTKYDSYTYRPGSGVEKGIIKSTLSGGEEPFTLDQYDWDAVPALLAEADRKLNVKNPDMRYILVKSHDSVFDTPAHLAVYLSDEYGDSGYLEATPGGKVTDVTPAEGQ
;
A
#
# COMPACT_ATOMS: atom_id res chain seq x y z
N PRO A 1 -17.68 -24.67 -5.39
CA PRO A 1 -16.83 -25.30 -4.54
C PRO A 1 -15.50 -24.73 -4.41
N ALA A 2 -14.65 -25.19 -5.22
CA ALA A 2 -13.35 -24.85 -4.94
C ALA A 2 -13.15 -23.40 -4.81
N ALA A 3 -13.78 -22.71 -5.61
CA ALA A 3 -13.49 -21.34 -5.65
C ALA A 3 -13.75 -20.65 -4.37
N GLN A 4 -14.78 -20.98 -3.76
CA GLN A 4 -15.07 -20.15 -2.74
C GLN A 4 -14.23 -20.24 -1.60
N ARG A 5 -13.62 -21.31 -1.42
CA ARG A 5 -12.88 -21.36 -0.28
C ARG A 5 -11.80 -20.41 -0.30
N SER A 6 -11.39 -20.01 -1.39
CA SER A 6 -10.28 -19.15 -1.37
C SER A 6 -10.66 -17.86 -0.78
N GLN A 7 -11.86 -17.46 -0.98
CA GLN A 7 -12.12 -16.21 -0.49
C GLN A 7 -12.28 -16.20 0.94
N ASP A 8 -12.53 -17.24 1.52
CA ASP A 8 -12.62 -17.25 2.91
C ASP A 8 -11.34 -16.83 3.48
N THR A 9 -10.29 -17.29 2.86
CA THR A 9 -9.01 -16.93 3.30
C THR A 9 -8.81 -15.48 3.16
N ASP A 10 -9.23 -14.98 2.06
CA ASP A 10 -9.03 -13.59 1.82
C ASP A 10 -9.75 -12.74 2.80
N SER A 11 -10.95 -13.08 3.14
CA SER A 11 -11.68 -12.25 4.03
C SER A 11 -11.06 -12.27 5.41
N GLY A 12 -10.50 -13.38 5.83
CA GLY A 12 -9.88 -13.44 7.14
C GLY A 12 -8.57 -12.70 7.22
N ALA A 13 -7.82 -12.71 6.13
CA ALA A 13 -6.52 -12.07 6.13
C ALA A 13 -6.55 -10.65 5.59
N GLY A 14 -7.60 -10.29 4.89
CA GLY A 14 -7.70 -8.97 4.30
C GLY A 14 -6.74 -8.77 3.15
N VAL A 15 -6.41 -7.54 2.88
CA VAL A 15 -5.55 -7.19 1.76
C VAL A 15 -4.07 -7.21 2.12
N LEU A 16 -3.73 -7.12 3.40
CA LEU A 16 -2.33 -7.03 3.81
C LEU A 16 -1.64 -8.38 3.83
N THR A 17 -1.70 -9.09 2.72
CA THR A 17 -1.00 -10.34 2.48
C THR A 17 -0.45 -10.30 1.07
N PRO A 18 0.55 -11.10 0.74
CA PRO A 18 1.04 -11.13 -0.63
C PRO A 18 -0.06 -11.46 -1.63
N ALA A 19 -0.91 -12.42 -1.33
CA ALA A 19 -2.00 -12.80 -2.24
C ALA A 19 -3.03 -11.69 -2.36
N GLY A 20 -3.37 -11.05 -1.24
CA GLY A 20 -4.35 -9.97 -1.26
C GLY A 20 -3.85 -8.76 -2.03
N ILE A 21 -2.59 -8.41 -1.87
CA ILE A 21 -2.01 -7.29 -2.59
C ILE A 21 -1.94 -7.59 -4.08
N ARG A 22 -1.52 -8.79 -4.46
CA ARG A 22 -1.47 -9.16 -5.87
C ARG A 22 -2.85 -9.17 -6.50
N ALA A 23 -3.86 -9.60 -5.76
CA ALA A 23 -5.23 -9.59 -6.26
C ALA A 23 -5.70 -8.16 -6.49
N ALA A 24 -5.36 -7.24 -5.60
CA ALA A 24 -5.72 -5.84 -5.76
C ALA A 24 -5.06 -5.23 -7.00
N ILE A 25 -3.78 -5.50 -7.18
CA ILE A 25 -3.04 -4.99 -8.34
C ILE A 25 -3.65 -5.52 -9.63
N LYS A 26 -3.93 -6.82 -9.66
CA LYS A 26 -4.50 -7.45 -10.85
C LYS A 26 -5.87 -6.85 -11.16
N ALA A 27 -6.69 -6.65 -10.15
CA ALA A 27 -8.02 -6.08 -10.35
C ALA A 27 -7.95 -4.65 -10.86
N LEU A 28 -7.05 -3.84 -10.29
CA LEU A 28 -6.90 -2.46 -10.71
C LEU A 28 -6.39 -2.37 -12.15
N GLU A 29 -5.41 -3.19 -12.49
CA GLU A 29 -4.86 -3.15 -13.84
C GLU A 29 -5.83 -3.68 -14.88
N LYS A 30 -6.65 -4.66 -14.50
CA LYS A 30 -7.66 -5.18 -15.40
C LYS A 30 -8.76 -4.13 -15.64
N GLU A 31 -9.18 -3.47 -14.57
CA GLU A 31 -10.26 -2.48 -14.68
C GLU A 31 -9.81 -1.22 -15.43
N THR A 32 -8.60 -0.75 -15.19
CA THR A 32 -8.14 0.50 -15.77
C THR A 32 -7.38 0.33 -17.07
N GLY A 33 -6.81 -0.84 -17.31
CA GLY A 33 -5.92 -1.06 -18.44
C GLY A 33 -4.60 -0.33 -18.30
N ARG A 34 -4.25 0.10 -17.08
CA ARG A 34 -3.06 0.91 -16.82
C ARG A 34 -2.27 0.32 -15.68
N ASN A 35 -0.97 0.54 -15.67
CA ASN A 35 -0.10 -0.03 -14.64
C ASN A 35 0.87 0.98 -14.04
N ARG A 36 0.64 2.28 -14.26
CA ARG A 36 1.48 3.29 -13.63
C ARG A 36 0.65 4.01 -12.59
N TYR A 37 1.26 4.31 -11.47
CA TYR A 37 0.56 4.86 -10.31
C TYR A 37 1.24 6.12 -9.82
N GLY A 38 0.47 7.03 -9.24
CA GLY A 38 0.98 8.17 -8.51
C GLY A 38 0.99 7.92 -7.01
N ASP A 39 0.13 7.02 -6.55
CA ASP A 39 0.07 6.61 -5.16
C ASP A 39 -0.54 5.22 -5.07
N PHE A 40 -0.11 4.45 -4.10
CA PHE A 40 -0.65 3.12 -3.86
C PHE A 40 -0.56 2.87 -2.36
N SER A 41 -1.72 2.85 -1.70
CA SER A 41 -1.79 2.70 -0.25
C SER A 41 -2.61 1.46 0.08
N ILE A 42 -2.07 0.60 0.93
CA ILE A 42 -2.65 -0.70 1.22
C ILE A 42 -3.11 -0.73 2.66
N TYR A 43 -4.43 -0.87 2.86
CA TYR A 43 -5.04 -0.97 4.18
C TYR A 43 -5.52 -2.41 4.39
N GLU A 44 -6.00 -2.71 5.57
CA GLU A 44 -6.45 -4.09 5.84
C GLU A 44 -7.67 -4.45 5.00
N ASP A 45 -8.55 -3.49 4.74
CA ASP A 45 -9.83 -3.74 4.07
C ASP A 45 -9.86 -3.30 2.63
N PHE A 46 -8.93 -2.49 2.20
CA PHE A 46 -8.99 -1.93 0.85
C PHE A 46 -7.63 -1.39 0.41
N VAL A 47 -7.53 -1.13 -0.89
CA VAL A 47 -6.39 -0.44 -1.49
C VAL A 47 -6.90 0.86 -2.08
N SER A 48 -6.18 1.95 -1.85
CA SER A 48 -6.45 3.23 -2.47
C SER A 48 -5.32 3.52 -3.46
N ALA A 49 -5.65 3.83 -4.68
CA ALA A 49 -4.65 4.03 -5.72
C ALA A 49 -4.94 5.28 -6.54
N GLU A 50 -3.87 5.98 -6.90
CA GLU A 50 -3.93 7.02 -7.91
C GLU A 50 -3.33 6.41 -9.17
N VAL A 51 -4.15 6.24 -10.21
CA VAL A 51 -3.74 5.56 -11.44
C VAL A 51 -3.52 6.62 -12.50
N MET A 52 -2.34 6.61 -13.10
CA MET A 52 -1.98 7.64 -14.07
C MET A 52 -2.83 7.56 -15.32
N VAL A 53 -3.18 8.72 -15.84
CA VAL A 53 -3.88 8.81 -17.11
C VAL A 53 -2.91 8.41 -18.22
N ASP A 54 -3.40 7.67 -19.20
CA ASP A 54 -2.56 7.23 -20.32
C ASP A 54 -1.85 8.39 -20.98
N GLY A 55 -0.57 8.24 -21.18
CA GLY A 55 0.23 9.26 -21.84
C GLY A 55 0.60 10.45 -20.96
N SER A 56 0.17 10.46 -19.70
CA SER A 56 0.49 11.56 -18.81
C SER A 56 1.46 11.11 -17.73
N ASN A 57 2.37 11.98 -17.36
CA ASN A 57 3.27 11.74 -16.24
C ASN A 57 2.85 12.57 -15.03
N THR A 58 1.74 13.29 -15.13
CA THR A 58 1.30 14.15 -14.03
C THR A 58 -0.17 13.94 -13.64
N LYS A 59 -1.02 13.56 -14.57
CA LYS A 59 -2.46 13.48 -14.30
C LYS A 59 -2.87 12.09 -13.85
N TYR A 60 -3.75 12.00 -12.86
CA TYR A 60 -4.22 10.71 -12.37
C TYR A 60 -5.71 10.74 -12.02
N ASP A 61 -6.30 9.55 -11.98
CA ASP A 61 -7.65 9.32 -11.47
C ASP A 61 -7.51 8.44 -10.21
N SER A 62 -8.40 8.62 -9.25
CA SER A 62 -8.37 7.82 -8.04
C SER A 62 -9.28 6.61 -8.15
N TYR A 63 -8.85 5.51 -7.54
CA TYR A 63 -9.60 4.26 -7.51
C TYR A 63 -9.46 3.61 -6.14
N THR A 64 -10.47 2.83 -5.78
CA THR A 64 -10.43 2.03 -4.55
C THR A 64 -10.77 0.60 -4.89
N TYR A 65 -10.00 -0.33 -4.37
CA TYR A 65 -10.28 -1.77 -4.50
C TYR A 65 -10.67 -2.33 -3.15
N ARG A 66 -11.76 -3.10 -3.12
CA ARG A 66 -12.17 -3.84 -1.93
C ARG A 66 -12.39 -5.29 -2.29
N PRO A 67 -11.82 -6.23 -1.51
CA PRO A 67 -12.05 -7.65 -1.77
C PRO A 67 -13.54 -7.94 -1.79
N GLY A 68 -13.98 -8.69 -2.77
CA GLY A 68 -15.38 -9.04 -2.90
C GLY A 68 -16.24 -8.00 -3.59
N SER A 69 -15.82 -6.74 -3.61
CA SER A 69 -16.57 -5.67 -4.25
C SER A 69 -15.91 -5.17 -5.53
N GLY A 70 -14.62 -5.41 -5.67
CA GLY A 70 -13.90 -5.02 -6.87
C GLY A 70 -13.39 -3.59 -6.84
N VAL A 71 -13.26 -3.01 -8.01
CA VAL A 71 -12.65 -1.69 -8.19
C VAL A 71 -13.71 -0.64 -8.42
N GLU A 72 -13.60 0.47 -7.71
CA GLU A 72 -14.52 1.57 -7.86
C GLU A 72 -13.73 2.83 -8.17
N LYS A 73 -14.14 3.57 -9.19
CA LYS A 73 -13.48 4.82 -9.55
C LYS A 73 -13.95 5.91 -8.59
N GLY A 74 -12.99 6.65 -8.05
CA GLY A 74 -13.30 7.76 -7.17
C GLY A 74 -13.61 9.02 -7.95
N ILE A 75 -13.94 10.07 -7.22
CA ILE A 75 -14.28 11.33 -7.86
C ILE A 75 -13.08 12.26 -8.00
N ILE A 76 -11.96 11.92 -7.40
CA ILE A 76 -10.79 12.79 -7.43
C ILE A 76 -10.01 12.58 -8.71
N LYS A 77 -9.76 13.69 -9.40
CA LYS A 77 -8.86 13.73 -10.53
C LYS A 77 -7.91 14.87 -10.27
N SER A 78 -6.63 14.65 -10.38
CA SER A 78 -5.67 15.68 -10.02
C SER A 78 -4.32 15.42 -10.69
N THR A 79 -3.32 16.14 -10.24
CA THR A 79 -1.97 16.00 -10.78
C THR A 79 -1.01 15.75 -9.62
N LEU A 80 0.09 15.09 -9.94
CA LEU A 80 1.12 14.83 -8.95
C LEU A 80 1.80 16.13 -8.51
N SER A 81 2.23 16.16 -7.27
CA SER A 81 2.97 17.30 -6.74
C SER A 81 4.41 17.27 -7.24
N GLY A 82 5.09 18.40 -7.14
CA GLY A 82 6.48 18.47 -7.58
C GLY A 82 7.35 17.45 -6.90
N GLY A 83 8.19 16.79 -7.63
CA GLY A 83 9.09 15.75 -7.12
C GLY A 83 8.50 14.36 -7.19
N GLU A 84 7.18 14.21 -7.16
CA GLU A 84 6.57 12.91 -7.26
C GLU A 84 6.64 12.40 -8.69
N GLU A 85 6.90 11.12 -8.84
CA GLU A 85 7.02 10.48 -10.14
C GLU A 85 6.12 9.28 -10.26
N PRO A 86 5.54 9.03 -11.42
CA PRO A 86 4.75 7.81 -11.61
C PRO A 86 5.63 6.59 -11.42
N PHE A 87 5.06 5.52 -10.92
CA PHE A 87 5.80 4.29 -10.68
C PHE A 87 4.97 3.06 -11.04
N THR A 88 5.65 1.94 -11.23
CA THR A 88 5.01 0.65 -11.40
C THR A 88 5.24 -0.16 -10.13
N LEU A 89 4.51 -1.26 -9.99
CA LEU A 89 4.54 -2.03 -8.76
C LEU A 89 5.41 -3.29 -8.84
N ASP A 90 6.10 -3.49 -9.96
CA ASP A 90 6.85 -4.71 -10.16
C ASP A 90 8.20 -4.74 -9.44
N GLN A 91 8.67 -3.63 -8.92
CA GLN A 91 9.93 -3.62 -8.19
C GLN A 91 9.77 -3.94 -6.71
N TYR A 92 8.55 -4.06 -6.22
CA TYR A 92 8.29 -4.31 -4.80
C TYR A 92 8.06 -5.79 -4.54
N ASP A 93 8.69 -6.31 -3.50
CA ASP A 93 8.56 -7.71 -3.15
C ASP A 93 7.43 -7.89 -2.13
N TRP A 94 6.26 -8.24 -2.63
CA TRP A 94 5.09 -8.40 -1.76
C TRP A 94 5.23 -9.61 -0.82
N ASP A 95 6.10 -10.55 -1.14
CA ASP A 95 6.31 -11.69 -0.25
C ASP A 95 7.01 -11.26 1.03
N ALA A 96 7.62 -10.10 1.07
CA ALA A 96 8.25 -9.58 2.28
C ALA A 96 7.23 -8.96 3.26
N VAL A 97 6.00 -8.74 2.83
CA VAL A 97 5.01 -8.03 3.64
C VAL A 97 4.75 -8.70 5.00
N PRO A 98 4.56 -10.02 5.08
CA PRO A 98 4.31 -10.62 6.40
C PRO A 98 5.45 -10.37 7.39
N ALA A 99 6.69 -10.44 6.93
CA ALA A 99 7.83 -10.19 7.80
C ALA A 99 7.89 -8.72 8.22
N LEU A 100 7.55 -7.81 7.32
CA LEU A 100 7.53 -6.39 7.64
C LEU A 100 6.46 -6.07 8.67
N LEU A 101 5.29 -6.67 8.55
CA LEU A 101 4.22 -6.46 9.53
C LEU A 101 4.60 -7.06 10.87
N ALA A 102 5.26 -8.21 10.89
CA ALA A 102 5.71 -8.82 12.14
C ALA A 102 6.79 -7.95 12.81
N GLU A 103 7.67 -7.37 12.02
CA GLU A 103 8.69 -6.49 12.57
C GLU A 103 8.06 -5.21 13.13
N ALA A 104 7.06 -4.68 12.45
CA ALA A 104 6.34 -3.52 12.91
C ALA A 104 5.67 -3.81 14.26
N ASP A 105 5.03 -4.96 14.39
CA ASP A 105 4.38 -5.34 15.65
C ASP A 105 5.39 -5.44 16.79
N ARG A 106 6.62 -5.87 16.51
CA ARG A 106 7.64 -6.01 17.56
C ARG A 106 8.31 -4.70 17.90
N LYS A 107 8.49 -3.81 16.95
CA LYS A 107 9.37 -2.67 17.10
C LYS A 107 8.71 -1.31 17.19
N LEU A 108 7.47 -1.19 16.78
CA LEU A 108 6.84 0.14 16.71
C LEU A 108 6.17 0.58 17.99
N ASN A 109 6.14 -0.27 19.01
CA ASN A 109 5.63 0.10 20.33
C ASN A 109 4.19 0.63 20.29
N VAL A 110 3.37 0.08 19.42
CA VAL A 110 1.95 0.37 19.38
C VAL A 110 1.22 -0.86 19.88
N LYS A 111 0.67 -0.77 21.08
CA LYS A 111 -0.05 -1.89 21.67
C LYS A 111 -1.47 -1.88 21.13
N ASN A 112 -1.97 -3.01 20.73
CA ASN A 112 -3.33 -3.15 20.21
C ASN A 112 -3.61 -2.17 19.06
N PRO A 113 -2.84 -2.25 17.98
CA PRO A 113 -3.08 -1.32 16.88
C PRO A 113 -4.46 -1.52 16.26
N ASP A 114 -5.15 -0.42 16.01
CA ASP A 114 -6.42 -0.39 15.32
C ASP A 114 -6.23 -0.40 13.84
N MET A 115 -5.13 0.11 13.38
CA MET A 115 -4.91 0.32 11.96
C MET A 115 -3.51 -0.09 11.60
N ARG A 116 -3.40 -0.88 10.53
CA ARG A 116 -2.13 -1.24 9.91
C ARG A 116 -2.25 -0.91 8.45
N TYR A 117 -1.27 -0.23 7.91
CA TYR A 117 -1.29 0.03 6.47
C TYR A 117 0.13 0.23 5.94
N ILE A 118 0.26 0.08 4.63
CA ILE A 118 1.53 0.21 3.94
C ILE A 118 1.37 1.27 2.87
N LEU A 119 2.27 2.22 2.84
CA LEU A 119 2.34 3.20 1.77
C LEU A 119 3.49 2.83 0.84
N VAL A 120 3.21 2.78 -0.44
CA VAL A 120 4.21 2.51 -1.46
C VAL A 120 4.70 3.85 -1.96
N LYS A 121 5.98 4.12 -1.78
CA LYS A 121 6.57 5.41 -2.10
C LYS A 121 7.47 5.29 -3.31
N SER A 122 7.27 6.19 -4.28
CA SER A 122 8.14 6.24 -5.44
C SER A 122 9.37 7.06 -5.12
N HIS A 123 10.32 7.08 -6.04
CA HIS A 123 11.46 7.96 -5.95
C HIS A 123 10.98 9.41 -5.99
N ASP A 124 11.51 10.24 -5.12
CA ASP A 124 11.20 11.66 -5.12
C ASP A 124 12.40 12.41 -5.69
N SER A 125 12.22 13.07 -6.82
CA SER A 125 13.31 13.71 -7.52
C SER A 125 13.74 15.02 -6.87
N VAL A 126 12.88 15.66 -6.09
CA VAL A 126 13.24 16.91 -5.43
C VAL A 126 14.16 16.65 -4.24
N PHE A 127 13.81 15.67 -3.41
CA PHE A 127 14.61 15.34 -2.24
C PHE A 127 15.54 14.16 -2.48
N ASP A 128 15.50 13.58 -3.67
CA ASP A 128 16.30 12.41 -4.02
C ASP A 128 16.12 11.28 -3.03
N THR A 129 14.88 11.04 -2.64
CA THR A 129 14.55 9.95 -1.73
C THR A 129 14.24 8.72 -2.57
N PRO A 130 14.89 7.58 -2.33
CA PRO A 130 14.64 6.39 -3.15
C PRO A 130 13.27 5.81 -2.91
N ALA A 131 12.79 5.02 -3.85
CA ALA A 131 11.55 4.29 -3.71
C ALA A 131 11.64 3.38 -2.49
N HIS A 132 10.54 3.25 -1.75
CA HIS A 132 10.55 2.44 -0.54
C HIS A 132 9.12 2.09 -0.14
N LEU A 133 9.01 1.23 0.88
CA LEU A 133 7.73 0.91 1.51
C LEU A 133 7.75 1.50 2.91
N ALA A 134 6.63 2.04 3.35
CA ALA A 134 6.48 2.52 4.72
C ALA A 134 5.32 1.77 5.38
N VAL A 135 5.59 1.13 6.50
CA VAL A 135 4.60 0.34 7.25
C VAL A 135 4.21 1.11 8.49
N TYR A 136 2.93 1.37 8.65
CA TYR A 136 2.41 2.17 9.76
C TYR A 136 1.50 1.37 10.67
N LEU A 137 1.61 1.62 11.97
CA LEU A 137 0.66 1.12 12.96
C LEU A 137 0.14 2.31 13.75
N SER A 138 -1.14 2.30 14.07
CA SER A 138 -1.71 3.32 14.94
C SER A 138 -2.81 2.71 15.79
N ASP A 139 -3.09 3.33 16.93
CA ASP A 139 -4.15 2.86 17.82
C ASP A 139 -5.23 3.92 17.96
N GLU A 140 -6.28 3.59 18.69
CA GLU A 140 -7.43 4.47 18.84
C GLU A 140 -7.12 5.75 19.61
N TYR A 141 -6.00 5.80 20.31
CA TYR A 141 -5.62 6.98 21.08
C TYR A 141 -4.64 7.87 20.35
N GLY A 142 -4.30 7.53 19.11
CA GLY A 142 -3.39 8.35 18.34
C GLY A 142 -1.92 7.98 18.45
N ASP A 143 -1.59 6.95 19.21
CA ASP A 143 -0.22 6.48 19.23
C ASP A 143 0.06 5.84 17.88
N SER A 144 1.15 6.23 17.27
CA SER A 144 1.50 5.68 15.96
C SER A 144 3.01 5.56 15.81
N GLY A 145 3.42 4.62 15.01
CA GLY A 145 4.82 4.45 14.64
C GLY A 145 4.88 3.92 13.23
N TYR A 146 6.07 3.99 12.65
CA TYR A 146 6.24 3.46 11.31
C TYR A 146 7.67 2.97 11.10
N LEU A 147 7.83 2.08 10.12
CA LEU A 147 9.14 1.69 9.67
C LEU A 147 9.21 1.83 8.16
N GLU A 148 10.42 1.96 7.65
CA GLU A 148 10.64 2.03 6.21
C GLU A 148 11.49 0.87 5.78
N ALA A 149 11.27 0.42 4.55
CA ALA A 149 12.00 -0.70 3.99
C ALA A 149 12.25 -0.45 2.51
N THR A 150 13.30 -1.07 1.98
CA THR A 150 13.55 -1.02 0.54
C THR A 150 12.42 -1.72 -0.21
N PRO A 151 12.29 -1.52 -1.51
CA PRO A 151 11.29 -2.25 -2.27
C PRO A 151 11.43 -3.77 -2.13
N GLY A 152 12.63 -4.27 -1.89
CA GLY A 152 12.87 -5.69 -1.65
C GLY A 152 12.51 -6.16 -0.26
N GLY A 153 12.13 -5.24 0.63
CA GLY A 153 11.70 -5.64 1.97
C GLY A 153 12.72 -5.56 3.07
N LYS A 154 13.87 -4.92 2.83
CA LYS A 154 14.90 -4.76 3.86
C LYS A 154 14.59 -3.51 4.67
N VAL A 155 14.42 -3.65 5.99
CA VAL A 155 14.10 -2.52 6.86
C VAL A 155 15.30 -1.57 6.93
N THR A 156 15.06 -0.30 6.70
CA THR A 156 16.11 0.72 6.70
C THR A 156 15.94 1.72 7.82
N ASP A 157 14.75 1.87 8.37
CA ASP A 157 14.53 2.84 9.44
C ASP A 157 13.34 2.40 10.28
N VAL A 158 13.37 2.69 11.56
CA VAL A 158 12.29 2.34 12.49
C VAL A 158 12.02 3.56 13.37
N THR A 159 10.75 4.02 13.38
CA THR A 159 10.33 5.15 14.18
C THR A 159 9.18 4.69 15.08
N PRO A 160 9.47 4.24 16.29
CA PRO A 160 8.42 3.73 17.18
C PRO A 160 7.52 4.83 17.71
N ALA A 161 6.33 4.46 18.16
CA ALA A 161 5.47 5.36 18.88
C ALA A 161 6.19 5.77 20.17
N GLU A 162 5.90 6.98 20.61
CA GLU A 162 6.51 7.44 21.84
C GLU A 162 5.92 6.68 23.01
N GLY A 163 6.77 6.25 23.92
CA GLY A 163 6.31 5.43 25.03
C GLY A 163 5.41 6.22 25.98
N GLN A 164 4.51 5.51 26.62
CA GLN A 164 3.58 6.10 27.58
C GLN A 164 4.03 5.84 28.98
#